data_7a537c50d8c511425a9bfcfaa364736e
#
_entry.id   7a537c50d8c511425a9bfcfaa364736e
#
_cell.length_a   1.000
_cell.length_b   1.000
_cell.length_c   1.000
_cell.angle_alpha   90.00
_cell.angle_beta   90.00
_cell.angle_gamma   90.00
#
_symmetry.space_group_name_H-M   'P 1'
#
loop_
_entity.id
_entity.type
_entity.pdbx_description
1 polymer ?
#
loop_
_entity_poly.entity_id
_entity_poly.type
_entity_poly.pdbx_seq_one_letter_code
_entity_poly.pdbx_strand_id
1 'polypeptide(L)'
;MGLFKKDTEGVDPQQPQTDIAHEKDLEKNFEDVQLEQRQASVDNGGSAPFIDPVIEKRVIRKLDWHLVPLLMALYLLAFLDRSNIGNAKIAGMKDALNLTDDRYSWLLTIFYISYILFQFQVLGWKRFPPHIWAAWAIFGWGVISSCQAVVTTWEGEMVLRFLLGVFEAAFGPGVPYLLSFFYLRHEVGFRSGIFLAAAPLATCFAGALAYGITSGRASIPNWKLLFLVEGLPTLAMVPIAYFFLPDSPQKAKFLTEDEKRVAIARGVRQTGTTERVGRIKFKDVGLTFIDPKAICTALMYFSCNVSFSSLPVFLPTILEEMGFESITAQGLSAPPYFLSFLITIASAYIADKTQQRGLTIIILSIVGGVGYVMLATTTGTGPRYAGVFLAASGVFPCIANILPWVTNNQGNDDRRGAAFVLLNFIGQCGPLLGTRIYNDAPFYVKGQSICAAFMFFNGILALSLRTLLAYENRKLDKQYGTIEEQKNRIASTEGSKEAGIEANTGVENFGPMYRYVL
;
A
#
# COMPACT_ATOMS: atom_id res chain seq x y z
N MET A 1 11.77 52.78 -45.93
CA MET A 1 13.23 52.90 -46.08
C MET A 1 13.87 52.20 -44.89
N GLY A 2 14.63 51.12 -45.12
CA GLY A 2 15.45 50.47 -44.09
C GLY A 2 15.06 49.02 -43.81
N LEU A 3 15.51 48.13 -44.67
CA LEU A 3 15.65 46.68 -44.56
C LEU A 3 16.36 46.25 -43.26
N PHE A 4 15.84 45.19 -42.62
CA PHE A 4 16.65 44.23 -41.86
C PHE A 4 16.24 42.81 -42.26
N LYS A 5 17.13 42.18 -43.00
CA LYS A 5 17.17 40.74 -43.27
C LYS A 5 17.55 40.02 -41.97
N LYS A 6 16.80 39.02 -41.56
CA LYS A 6 17.17 38.10 -40.49
C LYS A 6 17.61 36.79 -41.11
N ASP A 7 18.85 36.47 -40.98
CA ASP A 7 19.46 35.21 -41.35
C ASP A 7 18.87 34.09 -40.45
N THR A 8 18.33 33.08 -41.07
CA THR A 8 17.90 31.84 -40.42
C THR A 8 19.07 30.87 -40.51
N GLU A 9 19.81 30.72 -39.41
CA GLU A 9 20.69 29.57 -39.21
C GLU A 9 19.86 28.32 -38.94
N GLY A 10 20.21 27.23 -39.67
CA GLY A 10 19.51 25.97 -39.65
C GLY A 10 19.71 25.23 -38.32
N VAL A 11 18.59 24.82 -37.74
CA VAL A 11 18.54 23.82 -36.67
C VAL A 11 18.39 22.45 -37.34
N ASP A 12 19.37 21.59 -37.11
CA ASP A 12 19.44 20.22 -37.60
C ASP A 12 18.36 19.37 -36.89
N PRO A 13 17.41 18.72 -37.60
CA PRO A 13 16.32 17.99 -36.97
C PRO A 13 16.65 16.49 -36.90
N GLN A 14 17.71 16.05 -36.23
CA GLN A 14 18.07 14.62 -36.18
C GLN A 14 18.03 13.96 -34.80
N GLN A 15 17.27 14.42 -33.82
CA GLN A 15 17.23 13.78 -32.49
C GLN A 15 15.88 13.29 -31.92
N PRO A 16 14.71 13.30 -32.57
CA PRO A 16 13.55 12.55 -32.07
C PRO A 16 13.19 11.29 -32.87
N GLN A 17 13.92 10.91 -33.93
CA GLN A 17 13.52 9.78 -34.78
C GLN A 17 13.96 8.40 -34.25
N THR A 18 15.00 8.32 -33.41
CA THR A 18 15.50 7.04 -32.89
C THR A 18 14.61 6.46 -31.80
N ASP A 19 13.99 7.28 -30.95
CA ASP A 19 13.11 6.78 -29.87
C ASP A 19 11.76 6.32 -30.43
N ILE A 20 11.22 7.03 -31.43
CA ILE A 20 9.96 6.67 -32.09
C ILE A 20 10.12 5.39 -32.95
N ALA A 21 11.28 5.18 -33.55
CA ALA A 21 11.57 3.95 -34.30
C ALA A 21 11.68 2.74 -33.36
N HIS A 22 12.34 2.91 -32.21
CA HIS A 22 12.46 1.84 -31.21
C HIS A 22 11.13 1.50 -30.53
N GLU A 23 10.27 2.49 -30.31
CA GLU A 23 8.92 2.30 -29.78
C GLU A 23 8.01 1.58 -30.79
N LYS A 24 8.10 1.93 -32.08
CA LYS A 24 7.39 1.23 -33.16
C LYS A 24 7.89 -0.19 -33.40
N ASP A 25 9.17 -0.45 -33.26
CA ASP A 25 9.74 -1.80 -33.34
C ASP A 25 9.31 -2.67 -32.16
N LEU A 26 9.15 -2.08 -30.97
CA LEU A 26 8.60 -2.76 -29.80
C LEU A 26 7.10 -3.05 -29.95
N GLU A 27 6.31 -2.11 -30.49
CA GLU A 27 4.89 -2.32 -30.80
C GLU A 27 4.72 -3.39 -31.89
N LYS A 28 5.53 -3.36 -32.94
CA LYS A 28 5.50 -4.35 -34.01
C LYS A 28 5.90 -5.75 -33.53
N ASN A 29 6.95 -5.88 -32.73
CA ASN A 29 7.30 -7.14 -32.08
C ASN A 29 6.19 -7.64 -31.14
N PHE A 30 5.45 -6.74 -30.52
CA PHE A 30 4.31 -7.08 -29.67
C PHE A 30 3.11 -7.58 -30.50
N GLU A 31 2.81 -6.93 -31.63
CA GLU A 31 1.78 -7.40 -32.57
C GLU A 31 2.16 -8.73 -33.22
N ASP A 32 3.42 -8.93 -33.59
CA ASP A 32 3.91 -10.19 -34.14
C ASP A 32 3.83 -11.33 -33.12
N VAL A 33 4.16 -11.10 -31.86
CA VAL A 33 3.97 -12.07 -30.76
C VAL A 33 2.49 -12.36 -30.52
N GLN A 34 1.61 -11.36 -30.64
CA GLN A 34 0.17 -11.57 -30.56
C GLN A 34 -0.37 -12.38 -31.75
N LEU A 35 0.12 -12.11 -32.96
CA LEU A 35 -0.25 -12.85 -34.15
C LEU A 35 0.24 -14.29 -34.10
N GLU A 36 1.48 -14.53 -33.68
CA GLU A 36 2.02 -15.87 -33.43
C GLU A 36 1.23 -16.62 -32.34
N GLN A 37 0.85 -15.94 -31.25
CA GLN A 37 0.02 -16.54 -30.20
C GLN A 37 -1.42 -16.81 -30.67
N ARG A 38 -2.01 -15.94 -31.50
CA ARG A 38 -3.29 -16.20 -32.16
C ARG A 38 -3.20 -17.34 -33.13
N GLN A 39 -2.15 -17.43 -33.96
CA GLN A 39 -1.91 -18.53 -34.87
C GLN A 39 -1.66 -19.84 -34.10
N ALA A 40 -0.82 -19.83 -33.05
CA ALA A 40 -0.60 -21.00 -32.20
C ALA A 40 -1.87 -21.43 -31.44
N SER A 41 -2.76 -20.51 -31.08
CA SER A 41 -4.04 -20.84 -30.46
C SER A 41 -5.06 -21.38 -31.47
N VAL A 42 -4.96 -20.99 -32.73
CA VAL A 42 -5.77 -21.53 -33.83
C VAL A 42 -5.26 -22.92 -34.25
N ASP A 43 -3.94 -23.09 -34.33
CA ASP A 43 -3.31 -24.35 -34.73
C ASP A 43 -3.38 -25.43 -33.62
N ASN A 44 -3.38 -25.03 -32.34
CA ASN A 44 -3.47 -25.94 -31.19
C ASN A 44 -4.89 -26.09 -30.61
N GLY A 45 -5.92 -25.67 -31.33
CA GLY A 45 -7.31 -25.87 -30.91
C GLY A 45 -7.69 -25.21 -29.60
N GLY A 46 -7.19 -23.99 -29.34
CA GLY A 46 -7.65 -23.15 -28.23
C GLY A 46 -7.01 -23.45 -26.86
N SER A 47 -5.99 -24.31 -26.77
CA SER A 47 -5.26 -24.51 -25.52
C SER A 47 -4.42 -23.27 -25.18
N ALA A 48 -4.53 -22.80 -23.91
CA ALA A 48 -3.69 -21.72 -23.40
C ALA A 48 -2.20 -22.05 -23.59
N PRO A 49 -1.34 -21.07 -23.93
CA PRO A 49 0.08 -21.31 -24.19
C PRO A 49 0.70 -22.01 -22.98
N PHE A 50 1.43 -23.10 -23.23
CA PHE A 50 2.13 -23.86 -22.19
C PHE A 50 3.21 -22.96 -21.57
N ILE A 51 3.06 -22.69 -20.28
CA ILE A 51 4.04 -21.93 -19.51
C ILE A 51 4.90 -22.92 -18.73
N ASP A 52 6.22 -22.93 -18.98
CA ASP A 52 7.15 -23.76 -18.23
C ASP A 52 7.16 -23.32 -16.75
N PRO A 53 6.77 -24.20 -15.81
CA PRO A 53 6.72 -23.87 -14.39
C PRO A 53 8.08 -23.47 -13.79
N VAL A 54 9.19 -23.92 -14.39
CA VAL A 54 10.55 -23.60 -13.94
C VAL A 54 10.88 -22.15 -14.30
N ILE A 55 10.57 -21.73 -15.52
CA ILE A 55 10.78 -20.36 -15.97
C ILE A 55 9.83 -19.42 -15.20
N GLU A 56 8.57 -19.81 -15.01
CA GLU A 56 7.59 -19.03 -14.25
C GLU A 56 8.09 -18.73 -12.82
N LYS A 57 8.57 -19.73 -12.09
CA LYS A 57 9.16 -19.55 -10.74
C LYS A 57 10.38 -18.62 -10.76
N ARG A 58 11.19 -18.68 -11.82
CA ARG A 58 12.36 -17.81 -11.97
C ARG A 58 11.95 -16.36 -12.20
N VAL A 59 10.94 -16.12 -13.04
CA VAL A 59 10.36 -14.79 -13.28
C VAL A 59 9.85 -14.21 -11.98
N ILE A 60 9.02 -14.95 -11.23
CA ILE A 60 8.49 -14.49 -9.94
C ILE A 60 9.62 -14.12 -8.98
N ARG A 61 10.65 -14.98 -8.85
CA ARG A 61 11.80 -14.70 -7.96
C ARG A 61 12.56 -13.45 -8.38
N LYS A 62 12.77 -13.22 -9.68
CA LYS A 62 13.45 -12.00 -10.15
C LYS A 62 12.60 -10.74 -9.89
N LEU A 63 11.29 -10.80 -10.11
CA LEU A 63 10.36 -9.72 -9.76
C LEU A 63 10.40 -9.43 -8.26
N ASP A 64 10.35 -10.47 -7.42
CA ASP A 64 10.39 -10.34 -5.96
C ASP A 64 11.67 -9.64 -5.49
N TRP A 65 12.82 -9.97 -6.05
CA TRP A 65 14.11 -9.39 -5.65
C TRP A 65 14.34 -7.96 -6.13
N HIS A 66 13.75 -7.55 -7.27
CA HIS A 66 13.97 -6.21 -7.83
C HIS A 66 12.87 -5.22 -7.47
N LEU A 67 11.62 -5.66 -7.46
CA LEU A 67 10.50 -4.77 -7.29
C LEU A 67 10.09 -4.59 -5.82
N VAL A 68 9.96 -5.70 -5.07
CA VAL A 68 9.42 -5.66 -3.71
C VAL A 68 10.32 -4.90 -2.74
N PRO A 69 11.67 -5.12 -2.70
CA PRO A 69 12.55 -4.35 -1.81
C PRO A 69 12.60 -2.86 -2.15
N LEU A 70 12.58 -2.51 -3.45
CA LEU A 70 12.56 -1.12 -3.88
C LEU A 70 11.29 -0.41 -3.40
N LEU A 71 10.12 -1.00 -3.65
CA LEU A 71 8.85 -0.43 -3.22
C LEU A 71 8.73 -0.37 -1.69
N MET A 72 9.23 -1.40 -0.98
CA MET A 72 9.28 -1.42 0.47
C MET A 72 10.17 -0.29 1.02
N ALA A 73 11.36 -0.07 0.44
CA ALA A 73 12.27 1.01 0.84
C ALA A 73 11.64 2.39 0.61
N LEU A 74 10.99 2.61 -0.54
CA LEU A 74 10.31 3.86 -0.85
C LEU A 74 9.14 4.13 0.10
N TYR A 75 8.36 3.11 0.45
CA TYR A 75 7.26 3.26 1.40
C TYR A 75 7.75 3.45 2.84
N LEU A 76 8.88 2.81 3.19
CA LEU A 76 9.55 3.04 4.47
C LEU A 76 9.90 4.51 4.64
N LEU A 77 10.52 5.14 3.63
CA LEU A 77 10.86 6.56 3.67
C LEU A 77 9.60 7.46 3.74
N ALA A 78 8.58 7.19 2.91
CA ALA A 78 7.34 7.94 2.95
C ALA A 78 6.67 7.87 4.33
N PHE A 79 6.64 6.69 4.95
CA PHE A 79 6.03 6.53 6.27
C PHE A 79 6.88 7.15 7.40
N LEU A 80 8.20 7.13 7.23
CA LEU A 80 9.15 7.76 8.14
C LEU A 80 8.95 9.28 8.13
N ASP A 81 8.94 9.92 6.96
CA ASP A 81 8.68 11.36 6.78
C ASP A 81 7.32 11.79 7.39
N ARG A 82 6.31 10.92 7.30
CA ARG A 82 4.97 11.15 7.88
C ARG A 82 4.96 11.10 9.40
N SER A 83 5.61 10.10 9.99
CA SER A 83 5.50 9.79 11.43
C SER A 83 6.48 10.59 12.30
N ASN A 84 7.55 11.10 11.72
CA ASN A 84 8.64 11.77 12.44
C ASN A 84 8.21 13.01 13.23
N ILE A 85 7.11 13.66 12.86
CA ILE A 85 6.58 14.82 13.60
C ILE A 85 6.31 14.50 15.09
N GLY A 86 6.01 13.23 15.42
CA GLY A 86 5.85 12.78 16.79
C GLY A 86 7.15 12.89 17.59
N ASN A 87 8.27 12.45 17.00
CA ASN A 87 9.60 12.57 17.59
C ASN A 87 10.08 14.03 17.61
N ALA A 88 9.83 14.79 16.53
CA ALA A 88 10.19 16.20 16.42
C ALA A 88 9.48 17.05 17.49
N LYS A 89 8.19 16.73 17.81
CA LYS A 89 7.43 17.41 18.86
C LYS A 89 8.20 17.42 20.18
N ILE A 90 8.64 16.26 20.65
CA ILE A 90 9.35 16.11 21.93
C ILE A 90 10.84 16.46 21.85
N ALA A 91 11.41 16.54 20.63
CA ALA A 91 12.79 16.99 20.39
C ALA A 91 12.96 18.53 20.35
N GLY A 92 11.94 19.30 20.78
CA GLY A 92 11.99 20.76 20.91
C GLY A 92 11.17 21.53 19.86
N MET A 93 10.50 20.87 18.92
CA MET A 93 9.63 21.55 17.95
C MET A 93 8.42 22.21 18.63
N LYS A 94 7.89 21.61 19.71
CA LYS A 94 6.75 22.14 20.48
C LYS A 94 7.04 23.58 20.96
N ASP A 95 8.20 23.79 21.56
CA ASP A 95 8.58 25.10 22.09
C ASP A 95 9.00 26.06 20.98
N ALA A 96 9.74 25.57 19.98
CA ALA A 96 10.22 26.38 18.88
C ALA A 96 9.10 27.00 18.01
N LEU A 97 7.99 26.28 17.80
CA LEU A 97 6.85 26.73 17.01
C LEU A 97 5.63 27.12 17.88
N ASN A 98 5.78 27.20 19.21
CA ASN A 98 4.70 27.48 20.16
C ASN A 98 3.46 26.60 19.92
N LEU A 99 3.67 25.26 19.84
CA LEU A 99 2.61 24.32 19.55
C LEU A 99 1.77 24.03 20.79
N THR A 100 0.52 24.47 20.76
CA THR A 100 -0.52 23.94 21.64
C THR A 100 -0.97 22.57 21.14
N ASP A 101 -1.66 21.78 21.96
CA ASP A 101 -2.17 20.48 21.54
C ASP A 101 -3.15 20.57 20.36
N ASP A 102 -3.95 21.67 20.30
CA ASP A 102 -4.82 21.91 19.13
C ASP A 102 -4.00 22.25 17.87
N ARG A 103 -2.99 23.11 17.96
CA ARG A 103 -2.09 23.42 16.83
C ARG A 103 -1.39 22.18 16.32
N TYR A 104 -0.89 21.32 17.22
CA TYR A 104 -0.27 20.05 16.85
C TYR A 104 -1.27 19.12 16.14
N SER A 105 -2.48 18.98 16.68
CA SER A 105 -3.54 18.17 16.07
C SER A 105 -3.92 18.68 14.68
N TRP A 106 -3.87 20.01 14.45
CA TRP A 106 -4.09 20.59 13.12
C TRP A 106 -2.97 20.24 12.12
N LEU A 107 -1.69 20.22 12.55
CA LEU A 107 -0.57 19.78 11.68
C LEU A 107 -0.75 18.34 11.20
N LEU A 108 -1.28 17.47 12.06
CA LEU A 108 -1.60 16.10 11.69
C LEU A 108 -2.83 16.02 10.78
N THR A 109 -3.88 16.75 11.12
CA THR A 109 -5.16 16.73 10.41
C THR A 109 -5.05 17.25 8.98
N ILE A 110 -4.32 18.36 8.75
CA ILE A 110 -4.19 18.99 7.44
C ILE A 110 -3.49 18.08 6.43
N PHE A 111 -2.52 17.29 6.87
CA PHE A 111 -1.89 16.26 6.06
C PHE A 111 -2.92 15.25 5.54
N TYR A 112 -3.79 14.73 6.41
CA TYR A 112 -4.81 13.75 5.99
C TYR A 112 -5.91 14.37 5.13
N ILE A 113 -6.28 15.63 5.37
CA ILE A 113 -7.22 16.35 4.49
C ILE A 113 -6.67 16.42 3.07
N SER A 114 -5.42 16.87 2.89
CA SER A 114 -4.81 16.92 1.57
C SER A 114 -4.62 15.53 0.96
N TYR A 115 -4.22 14.55 1.75
CA TYR A 115 -4.08 13.16 1.31
C TYR A 115 -5.38 12.58 0.75
N ILE A 116 -6.53 12.84 1.39
CA ILE A 116 -7.86 12.41 0.92
C ILE A 116 -8.26 13.17 -0.34
N LEU A 117 -8.13 14.50 -0.34
CA LEU A 117 -8.51 15.33 -1.48
C LEU A 117 -7.75 14.99 -2.75
N PHE A 118 -6.47 14.64 -2.62
CA PHE A 118 -5.60 14.33 -3.74
C PHE A 118 -5.45 12.83 -4.04
N GLN A 119 -6.29 11.98 -3.43
CA GLN A 119 -6.32 10.53 -3.66
C GLN A 119 -6.53 10.14 -5.13
N PHE A 120 -7.17 11.00 -5.94
CA PHE A 120 -7.37 10.76 -7.37
C PHE A 120 -6.05 10.62 -8.15
N GLN A 121 -4.94 11.09 -7.61
CA GLN A 121 -3.59 10.96 -8.18
C GLN A 121 -3.16 9.49 -8.36
N VAL A 122 -3.80 8.55 -7.67
CA VAL A 122 -3.61 7.11 -7.93
C VAL A 122 -3.87 6.74 -9.39
N LEU A 123 -4.74 7.47 -10.09
CA LEU A 123 -4.97 7.29 -11.52
C LEU A 123 -3.75 7.65 -12.38
N GLY A 124 -2.79 8.41 -11.83
CA GLY A 124 -1.53 8.74 -12.50
C GLY A 124 -0.70 7.51 -12.87
N TRP A 125 -0.74 6.45 -12.06
CA TRP A 125 -0.08 5.17 -12.36
C TRP A 125 -0.57 4.49 -13.64
N LYS A 126 -1.79 4.81 -14.08
CA LYS A 126 -2.37 4.32 -15.34
C LYS A 126 -2.08 5.26 -16.50
N ARG A 127 -1.94 6.58 -16.24
CA ARG A 127 -1.82 7.62 -17.27
C ARG A 127 -0.36 7.92 -17.64
N PHE A 128 0.56 7.82 -16.67
CA PHE A 128 1.98 8.13 -16.83
C PHE A 128 2.82 6.86 -16.65
N PRO A 129 4.04 6.81 -17.24
CA PRO A 129 4.98 5.73 -16.96
C PRO A 129 5.27 5.63 -15.45
N PRO A 130 5.14 4.44 -14.84
CA PRO A 130 5.33 4.24 -13.41
C PRO A 130 6.62 4.81 -12.82
N HIS A 131 7.77 4.67 -13.54
CA HIS A 131 9.05 5.19 -13.07
C HIS A 131 9.05 6.73 -12.98
N ILE A 132 8.44 7.44 -13.94
CA ILE A 132 8.34 8.90 -13.93
C ILE A 132 7.39 9.35 -12.84
N TRP A 133 6.22 8.70 -12.73
CA TRP A 133 5.21 9.05 -11.74
C TRP A 133 5.71 8.87 -10.31
N ALA A 134 6.38 7.75 -10.02
CA ALA A 134 7.01 7.50 -8.74
C ALA A 134 8.11 8.52 -8.44
N ALA A 135 9.04 8.76 -9.39
CA ALA A 135 10.13 9.72 -9.19
C ALA A 135 9.62 11.13 -8.91
N TRP A 136 8.57 11.59 -9.63
CA TRP A 136 7.92 12.87 -9.39
C TRP A 136 7.33 12.97 -7.98
N ALA A 137 6.60 11.95 -7.55
CA ALA A 137 6.00 11.92 -6.23
C ALA A 137 7.09 11.95 -5.13
N ILE A 138 8.11 11.07 -5.24
CA ILE A 138 9.23 10.98 -4.29
C ILE A 138 10.00 12.30 -4.22
N PHE A 139 10.28 12.92 -5.34
CA PHE A 139 10.94 14.23 -5.38
C PHE A 139 10.12 15.28 -4.63
N GLY A 140 8.81 15.34 -4.90
CA GLY A 140 7.93 16.31 -4.28
C GLY A 140 7.90 16.17 -2.75
N TRP A 141 7.60 14.97 -2.21
CA TRP A 141 7.54 14.81 -0.76
C TRP A 141 8.92 14.91 -0.09
N GLY A 142 10.01 14.44 -0.74
CA GLY A 142 11.36 14.53 -0.21
C GLY A 142 11.86 15.97 -0.05
N VAL A 143 11.57 16.85 -1.05
CA VAL A 143 11.84 18.29 -0.94
C VAL A 143 11.04 18.90 0.20
N ILE A 144 9.75 18.60 0.29
CA ILE A 144 8.87 19.16 1.32
C ILE A 144 9.29 18.69 2.70
N SER A 145 9.60 17.40 2.88
CA SER A 145 10.12 16.86 4.14
C SER A 145 11.38 17.57 4.59
N SER A 146 12.33 17.75 3.68
CA SER A 146 13.56 18.50 3.95
C SER A 146 13.31 19.98 4.29
N CYS A 147 12.33 20.62 3.64
CA CYS A 147 11.98 22.02 3.89
C CYS A 147 11.35 22.25 5.28
N GLN A 148 10.79 21.23 5.93
CA GLN A 148 10.32 21.37 7.30
C GLN A 148 11.44 21.75 8.29
N ALA A 149 12.70 21.43 7.98
CA ALA A 149 13.85 21.81 8.80
C ALA A 149 14.13 23.32 8.84
N VAL A 150 13.66 24.10 7.87
CA VAL A 150 13.93 25.55 7.81
C VAL A 150 12.76 26.38 8.34
N VAL A 151 11.65 25.75 8.66
CA VAL A 151 10.45 26.43 9.16
C VAL A 151 10.68 27.07 10.52
N THR A 152 10.06 28.24 10.74
CA THR A 152 10.14 29.03 11.98
C THR A 152 8.77 29.37 12.55
N THR A 153 7.68 29.09 11.80
CA THR A 153 6.32 29.43 12.19
C THR A 153 5.38 28.23 12.02
N TRP A 154 4.32 28.18 12.82
CA TRP A 154 3.31 27.14 12.74
C TRP A 154 2.58 27.15 11.38
N GLU A 155 2.32 28.33 10.83
CA GLU A 155 1.63 28.49 9.53
C GLU A 155 2.47 27.93 8.39
N GLY A 156 3.80 28.14 8.43
CA GLY A 156 4.73 27.56 7.47
C GLY A 156 4.72 26.03 7.51
N GLU A 157 4.72 25.45 8.70
CA GLU A 157 4.62 24.00 8.88
C GLU A 157 3.27 23.45 8.38
N MET A 158 2.16 24.16 8.60
CA MET A 158 0.84 23.79 8.08
C MET A 158 0.84 23.67 6.55
N VAL A 159 1.47 24.62 5.85
CA VAL A 159 1.57 24.60 4.39
C VAL A 159 2.41 23.40 3.93
N LEU A 160 3.55 23.15 4.57
CA LEU A 160 4.41 22.01 4.22
C LEU A 160 3.72 20.67 4.51
N ARG A 161 2.99 20.54 5.61
CA ARG A 161 2.20 19.33 5.91
C ARG A 161 1.07 19.12 4.91
N PHE A 162 0.41 20.18 4.45
CA PHE A 162 -0.57 20.08 3.37
C PHE A 162 0.09 19.56 2.08
N LEU A 163 1.19 20.15 1.66
CA LEU A 163 1.91 19.75 0.45
C LEU A 163 2.49 18.34 0.55
N LEU A 164 2.98 17.93 1.73
CA LEU A 164 3.43 16.57 1.97
C LEU A 164 2.33 15.56 1.67
N GLY A 165 1.11 15.79 2.20
CA GLY A 165 -0.05 14.95 1.93
C GLY A 165 -0.43 14.89 0.46
N VAL A 166 -0.29 16.00 -0.29
CA VAL A 166 -0.52 16.03 -1.75
C VAL A 166 0.37 15.05 -2.49
N PHE A 167 1.68 15.08 -2.24
CA PHE A 167 2.62 14.23 -2.99
C PHE A 167 2.60 12.77 -2.50
N GLU A 168 2.46 12.52 -1.21
CA GLU A 168 2.38 11.16 -0.70
C GLU A 168 1.10 10.41 -1.15
N ALA A 169 -0.02 11.12 -1.37
CA ALA A 169 -1.26 10.55 -1.89
C ALA A 169 -1.07 9.90 -3.28
N ALA A 170 -0.09 10.34 -4.05
CA ALA A 170 0.22 9.76 -5.35
C ALA A 170 0.87 8.38 -5.27
N PHE A 171 1.58 8.06 -4.18
CA PHE A 171 2.42 6.86 -4.09
C PHE A 171 1.78 5.72 -3.29
N GLY A 172 1.51 5.91 -2.00
CA GLY A 172 1.12 4.83 -1.09
C GLY A 172 -0.03 3.94 -1.59
N PRO A 173 -1.20 4.52 -1.90
CA PRO A 173 -2.35 3.77 -2.39
C PRO A 173 -2.17 3.21 -3.81
N GLY A 174 -1.25 3.78 -4.59
CA GLY A 174 -0.98 3.37 -5.97
C GLY A 174 -0.12 2.12 -6.08
N VAL A 175 0.73 1.82 -5.09
CA VAL A 175 1.65 0.68 -5.16
C VAL A 175 0.95 -0.69 -5.23
N PRO A 176 -0.10 -1.00 -4.46
CA PRO A 176 -0.84 -2.25 -4.64
C PRO A 176 -1.44 -2.39 -6.05
N TYR A 177 -1.83 -1.27 -6.67
CA TYR A 177 -2.28 -1.25 -8.05
C TYR A 177 -1.12 -1.52 -9.02
N LEU A 178 0.04 -0.89 -8.83
CA LEU A 178 1.26 -1.18 -9.59
C LEU A 178 1.68 -2.66 -9.48
N LEU A 179 1.65 -3.24 -8.27
CA LEU A 179 1.97 -4.66 -8.07
C LEU A 179 1.06 -5.58 -8.90
N SER A 180 -0.20 -5.21 -9.12
CA SER A 180 -1.12 -5.99 -9.96
C SER A 180 -0.71 -6.05 -11.44
N PHE A 181 0.20 -5.17 -11.93
CA PHE A 181 0.72 -5.23 -13.30
C PHE A 181 1.75 -6.35 -13.49
N PHE A 182 2.41 -6.75 -12.41
CA PHE A 182 3.53 -7.70 -12.41
C PHE A 182 3.15 -9.08 -11.87
N TYR A 183 2.19 -9.14 -10.95
CA TYR A 183 1.84 -10.34 -10.21
C TYR A 183 0.40 -10.79 -10.44
N LEU A 184 0.19 -12.10 -10.37
CA LEU A 184 -1.15 -12.68 -10.42
C LEU A 184 -1.92 -12.37 -9.13
N ARG A 185 -3.25 -12.41 -9.19
CA ARG A 185 -4.15 -12.07 -8.08
C ARG A 185 -3.80 -12.75 -6.76
N HIS A 186 -3.49 -14.05 -6.81
CA HIS A 186 -3.15 -14.83 -5.64
C HIS A 186 -1.72 -14.54 -5.12
N GLU A 187 -0.89 -13.88 -5.91
CA GLU A 187 0.49 -13.54 -5.56
C GLU A 187 0.62 -12.13 -4.97
N VAL A 188 -0.28 -11.21 -5.30
CA VAL A 188 -0.25 -9.82 -4.85
C VAL A 188 -0.39 -9.70 -3.33
N GLY A 189 -1.14 -10.62 -2.70
CA GLY A 189 -1.49 -10.53 -1.29
C GLY A 189 -0.30 -10.47 -0.35
N PHE A 190 0.58 -11.45 -0.40
CA PHE A 190 1.78 -11.51 0.44
C PHE A 190 2.75 -10.35 0.15
N ARG A 191 2.91 -9.96 -1.12
CA ARG A 191 3.80 -8.87 -1.53
C ARG A 191 3.29 -7.51 -1.07
N SER A 192 1.98 -7.29 -1.12
CA SER A 192 1.35 -6.12 -0.49
C SER A 192 1.54 -6.13 1.04
N GLY A 193 1.51 -7.30 1.66
CA GLY A 193 1.81 -7.46 3.09
C GLY A 193 3.25 -7.06 3.43
N ILE A 194 4.24 -7.48 2.64
CA ILE A 194 5.65 -7.07 2.79
C ILE A 194 5.80 -5.56 2.59
N PHE A 195 5.16 -5.00 1.56
CA PHE A 195 5.16 -3.57 1.30
C PHE A 195 4.62 -2.77 2.51
N LEU A 196 3.48 -3.20 3.07
CA LEU A 196 2.86 -2.54 4.22
C LEU A 196 3.62 -2.76 5.53
N ALA A 197 4.40 -3.84 5.65
CA ALA A 197 5.29 -4.07 6.80
C ALA A 197 6.40 -3.01 6.89
N ALA A 198 6.67 -2.27 5.82
CA ALA A 198 7.56 -1.11 5.87
C ALA A 198 7.06 -0.01 6.82
N ALA A 199 5.74 0.12 7.07
CA ALA A 199 5.22 1.14 7.98
C ALA A 199 5.67 0.97 9.43
N PRO A 200 5.47 -0.17 10.10
CA PRO A 200 6.01 -0.37 11.44
C PRO A 200 7.53 -0.39 11.46
N LEU A 201 8.20 -0.87 10.42
CA LEU A 201 9.65 -0.81 10.32
C LEU A 201 10.16 0.63 10.24
N ALA A 202 9.50 1.50 9.46
CA ALA A 202 9.81 2.93 9.39
C ALA A 202 9.67 3.60 10.76
N THR A 203 8.59 3.32 11.49
CA THR A 203 8.38 3.89 12.83
C THR A 203 9.43 3.40 13.84
N CYS A 204 9.86 2.14 13.73
CA CYS A 204 10.98 1.60 14.49
C CYS A 204 12.28 2.38 14.21
N PHE A 205 12.60 2.60 12.93
CA PHE A 205 13.75 3.39 12.53
C PHE A 205 13.64 4.86 12.97
N ALA A 206 12.46 5.47 12.85
CA ALA A 206 12.21 6.84 13.31
C ALA A 206 12.55 7.01 14.79
N GLY A 207 12.09 6.09 15.65
CA GLY A 207 12.41 6.10 17.07
C GLY A 207 13.89 5.92 17.38
N ALA A 208 14.55 4.98 16.69
CA ALA A 208 15.99 4.74 16.86
C ALA A 208 16.86 5.92 16.37
N LEU A 209 16.50 6.51 15.21
CA LEU A 209 17.16 7.70 14.67
C LEU A 209 16.97 8.91 15.58
N ALA A 210 15.75 9.12 16.07
CA ALA A 210 15.44 10.20 16.99
C ALA A 210 16.26 10.07 18.28
N TYR A 211 16.36 8.86 18.86
CA TYR A 211 17.22 8.59 20.01
C TYR A 211 18.69 8.93 19.72
N GLY A 212 19.24 8.48 18.59
CA GLY A 212 20.63 8.73 18.20
C GLY A 212 20.93 10.22 17.99
N ILE A 213 20.03 10.95 17.31
CA ILE A 213 20.18 12.38 17.02
C ILE A 213 20.05 13.21 18.30
N THR A 214 19.07 12.94 19.14
CA THR A 214 18.82 13.71 20.37
C THR A 214 19.82 13.43 21.48
N SER A 215 20.50 12.28 21.45
CA SER A 215 21.62 11.96 22.36
C SER A 215 22.92 12.72 21.99
N GLY A 216 23.02 13.22 20.75
CA GLY A 216 24.17 13.96 20.24
C GLY A 216 24.07 15.48 20.50
N ARG A 217 25.21 16.17 20.35
CA ARG A 217 25.25 17.65 20.31
C ARG A 217 25.39 18.08 18.86
N ALA A 218 24.36 18.73 18.32
CA ALA A 218 24.37 19.29 16.98
C ALA A 218 24.42 20.83 17.03
N SER A 219 24.93 21.47 15.97
CA SER A 219 24.92 22.93 15.82
C SER A 219 23.54 23.48 15.45
N ILE A 220 22.63 22.62 15.00
CA ILE A 220 21.25 22.97 14.68
C ILE A 220 20.30 22.26 15.65
N PRO A 221 19.09 22.79 15.90
CA PRO A 221 18.11 22.17 16.78
C PRO A 221 17.79 20.73 16.34
N ASN A 222 17.73 19.81 17.31
CA ASN A 222 17.55 18.38 17.06
C ASN A 222 16.32 18.07 16.20
N TRP A 223 15.18 18.74 16.43
CA TRP A 223 13.98 18.53 15.63
C TRP A 223 14.17 18.92 14.15
N LYS A 224 14.98 19.93 13.82
CA LYS A 224 15.33 20.30 12.45
C LYS A 224 16.25 19.27 11.81
N LEU A 225 17.19 18.75 12.59
CA LEU A 225 18.10 17.70 12.12
C LEU A 225 17.34 16.40 11.81
N LEU A 226 16.31 16.07 12.58
CA LEU A 226 15.44 14.91 12.29
C LEU A 226 14.85 15.00 10.87
N PHE A 227 14.23 16.12 10.51
CA PHE A 227 13.64 16.29 9.17
C PHE A 227 14.68 16.25 8.04
N LEU A 228 15.89 16.76 8.26
CA LEU A 228 16.96 16.68 7.26
C LEU A 228 17.49 15.26 7.07
N VAL A 229 17.73 14.54 8.17
CA VAL A 229 18.27 13.17 8.13
C VAL A 229 17.28 12.20 7.47
N GLU A 230 16.00 12.47 7.53
CA GLU A 230 14.96 11.62 6.89
C GLU A 230 14.63 12.09 5.47
N GLY A 231 14.53 13.39 5.21
CA GLY A 231 14.18 13.91 3.89
C GLY A 231 15.30 13.78 2.85
N LEU A 232 16.57 13.92 3.23
CA LEU A 232 17.68 13.81 2.27
C LEU A 232 17.84 12.41 1.68
N PRO A 233 17.77 11.29 2.43
CA PRO A 233 17.74 9.94 1.85
C PRO A 233 16.56 9.73 0.90
N THR A 234 15.41 10.32 1.19
CA THR A 234 14.24 10.28 0.30
C THR A 234 14.58 10.89 -1.07
N LEU A 235 15.23 12.05 -1.09
CA LEU A 235 15.70 12.67 -2.33
C LEU A 235 16.75 11.84 -3.07
N ALA A 236 17.65 11.17 -2.34
CA ALA A 236 18.63 10.25 -2.93
C ALA A 236 17.99 9.03 -3.60
N MET A 237 16.77 8.64 -3.20
CA MET A 237 16.02 7.55 -3.82
C MET A 237 15.33 7.95 -5.14
N VAL A 238 15.22 9.24 -5.47
CA VAL A 238 14.60 9.70 -6.73
C VAL A 238 15.27 9.10 -7.96
N PRO A 239 16.59 9.25 -8.18
CA PRO A 239 17.25 8.60 -9.32
C PRO A 239 17.16 7.08 -9.28
N ILE A 240 17.18 6.46 -8.10
CA ILE A 240 17.04 5.01 -7.97
C ILE A 240 15.65 4.58 -8.46
N ALA A 241 14.59 5.26 -8.04
CA ALA A 241 13.23 4.97 -8.51
C ALA A 241 13.10 5.20 -10.02
N TYR A 242 13.67 6.27 -10.55
CA TYR A 242 13.62 6.60 -11.98
C TYR A 242 14.29 5.55 -12.87
N PHE A 243 15.47 5.04 -12.48
CA PHE A 243 16.24 4.10 -13.32
C PHE A 243 15.90 2.63 -13.09
N PHE A 244 15.45 2.26 -11.89
CA PHE A 244 15.28 0.85 -11.50
C PHE A 244 13.82 0.39 -11.40
N LEU A 245 12.84 1.31 -11.33
CA LEU A 245 11.43 0.92 -11.33
C LEU A 245 10.97 0.62 -12.76
N PRO A 246 10.59 -0.61 -13.09
CA PRO A 246 10.09 -0.93 -14.43
C PRO A 246 8.63 -0.46 -14.61
N ASP A 247 8.26 -0.06 -15.82
CA ASP A 247 6.89 0.32 -16.16
C ASP A 247 5.95 -0.87 -16.31
N SER A 248 6.50 -1.96 -16.80
CA SER A 248 5.75 -3.19 -17.07
C SER A 248 6.71 -4.39 -17.12
N PRO A 249 6.20 -5.62 -17.04
CA PRO A 249 7.04 -6.81 -17.21
C PRO A 249 7.82 -6.83 -18.53
N GLN A 250 7.24 -6.29 -19.62
CA GLN A 250 7.87 -6.20 -20.93
C GLN A 250 9.10 -5.28 -20.93
N LYS A 251 9.02 -4.17 -20.19
CA LYS A 251 10.09 -3.15 -20.09
C LYS A 251 11.11 -3.45 -18.98
N ALA A 252 10.93 -4.55 -18.23
CA ALA A 252 11.83 -4.92 -17.13
C ALA A 252 13.21 -5.37 -17.67
N LYS A 253 14.24 -4.55 -17.45
CA LYS A 253 15.62 -4.78 -17.94
C LYS A 253 16.29 -6.01 -17.35
N PHE A 254 15.84 -6.48 -16.19
CA PHE A 254 16.39 -7.65 -15.47
C PHE A 254 15.79 -9.00 -15.91
N LEU A 255 14.77 -8.99 -16.79
CA LEU A 255 14.18 -10.18 -17.38
C LEU A 255 14.81 -10.44 -18.76
N THR A 256 15.10 -11.71 -19.06
CA THR A 256 15.47 -12.15 -20.40
C THR A 256 14.24 -12.17 -21.32
N GLU A 257 14.43 -12.24 -22.63
CA GLU A 257 13.29 -12.23 -23.59
C GLU A 257 12.34 -13.41 -23.37
N ASP A 258 12.86 -14.61 -23.08
CA ASP A 258 12.02 -15.77 -22.74
C ASP A 258 11.23 -15.56 -21.46
N GLU A 259 11.84 -14.94 -20.44
CA GLU A 259 11.18 -14.59 -19.18
C GLU A 259 10.12 -13.51 -19.36
N LYS A 260 10.34 -12.54 -20.26
CA LYS A 260 9.34 -11.53 -20.63
C LYS A 260 8.14 -12.17 -21.33
N ARG A 261 8.37 -13.10 -22.26
CA ARG A 261 7.28 -13.86 -22.93
C ARG A 261 6.42 -14.60 -21.90
N VAL A 262 7.05 -15.28 -20.94
CA VAL A 262 6.34 -15.98 -19.86
C VAL A 262 5.57 -14.99 -18.97
N ALA A 263 6.15 -13.83 -18.63
CA ALA A 263 5.48 -12.82 -17.82
C ALA A 263 4.24 -12.23 -18.53
N ILE A 264 4.30 -12.02 -19.85
CA ILE A 264 3.17 -11.59 -20.67
C ILE A 264 2.08 -12.68 -20.71
N ALA A 265 2.48 -13.93 -21.00
CA ALA A 265 1.55 -15.06 -21.10
C ALA A 265 0.79 -15.29 -19.77
N ARG A 266 1.46 -15.09 -18.62
CA ARG A 266 0.82 -15.12 -17.28
C ARG A 266 -0.26 -14.05 -17.15
N GLY A 267 0.05 -12.82 -17.59
CA GLY A 267 -0.91 -11.71 -17.57
C GLY A 267 -2.14 -12.01 -18.43
N VAL A 268 -1.94 -12.53 -19.65
CA VAL A 268 -3.02 -12.92 -20.56
C VAL A 268 -3.87 -14.06 -19.98
N ARG A 269 -3.24 -15.08 -19.38
CA ARG A 269 -3.95 -16.18 -18.73
C ARG A 269 -4.88 -15.68 -17.61
N GLN A 270 -4.51 -14.61 -16.93
CA GLN A 270 -5.30 -14.04 -15.83
C GLN A 270 -6.46 -13.18 -16.32
N THR A 271 -6.23 -12.32 -17.32
CA THR A 271 -7.19 -11.28 -17.73
C THR A 271 -7.97 -11.66 -18.99
N GLY A 272 -7.55 -12.69 -19.71
CA GLY A 272 -8.12 -13.07 -21.02
C GLY A 272 -7.85 -12.03 -22.12
N THR A 273 -7.19 -10.91 -21.79
CA THR A 273 -6.86 -9.81 -22.71
C THR A 273 -5.47 -9.28 -22.41
N THR A 274 -4.75 -8.87 -23.46
CA THR A 274 -3.44 -8.24 -23.37
C THR A 274 -3.53 -6.79 -22.88
N GLU A 275 -4.67 -6.15 -23.04
CA GLU A 275 -4.90 -4.77 -22.62
C GLU A 275 -5.65 -4.71 -21.29
N ARG A 276 -4.98 -4.26 -20.23
CA ARG A 276 -5.60 -3.89 -18.95
C ARG A 276 -6.29 -2.52 -18.99
N VAL A 277 -6.19 -1.83 -20.11
CA VAL A 277 -6.78 -0.51 -20.35
C VAL A 277 -8.13 -0.69 -21.07
N GLY A 278 -9.15 -1.16 -20.34
CA GLY A 278 -10.52 -1.24 -20.84
C GLY A 278 -11.35 0.02 -20.47
N ARG A 279 -12.48 0.24 -21.18
CA ARG A 279 -13.49 1.22 -20.77
C ARG A 279 -14.05 0.82 -19.40
N ILE A 280 -14.00 1.74 -18.43
CA ILE A 280 -14.59 1.56 -17.11
C ILE A 280 -16.12 1.42 -17.28
N LYS A 281 -16.67 0.31 -16.80
CA LYS A 281 -18.12 0.10 -16.79
C LYS A 281 -18.72 0.78 -15.56
N PHE A 282 -19.19 1.99 -15.70
CA PHE A 282 -19.77 2.80 -14.60
C PHE A 282 -20.89 2.09 -13.82
N LYS A 283 -21.62 1.17 -14.46
CA LYS A 283 -22.62 0.33 -13.80
C LYS A 283 -21.99 -0.58 -12.74
N ASP A 284 -20.86 -1.22 -13.04
CA ASP A 284 -20.17 -2.10 -12.10
C ASP A 284 -19.55 -1.29 -10.95
N VAL A 285 -19.06 -0.09 -11.24
CA VAL A 285 -18.59 0.86 -10.22
C VAL A 285 -19.73 1.22 -9.27
N GLY A 286 -20.89 1.64 -9.79
CA GLY A 286 -22.07 1.99 -8.98
C GLY A 286 -22.56 0.83 -8.10
N LEU A 287 -22.60 -0.40 -8.64
CA LEU A 287 -22.98 -1.59 -7.89
C LEU A 287 -22.00 -1.91 -6.75
N THR A 288 -20.71 -1.61 -6.92
CA THR A 288 -19.71 -1.85 -5.88
C THR A 288 -19.88 -0.92 -4.68
N PHE A 289 -20.33 0.33 -4.91
CA PHE A 289 -20.60 1.27 -3.82
C PHE A 289 -21.76 0.86 -2.91
N ILE A 290 -22.62 -0.06 -3.37
CA ILE A 290 -23.76 -0.61 -2.61
C ILE A 290 -23.46 -2.04 -2.12
N ASP A 291 -22.35 -2.65 -2.55
CA ASP A 291 -21.97 -4.00 -2.14
C ASP A 291 -21.60 -4.05 -0.65
N PRO A 292 -22.35 -4.80 0.20
CA PRO A 292 -22.05 -4.93 1.63
C PRO A 292 -20.62 -5.39 1.91
N LYS A 293 -20.02 -6.18 1.03
CA LYS A 293 -18.65 -6.69 1.16
C LYS A 293 -17.64 -5.56 1.03
N ALA A 294 -17.83 -4.66 0.06
CA ALA A 294 -16.97 -3.50 -0.15
C ALA A 294 -17.14 -2.47 0.99
N ILE A 295 -18.38 -2.20 1.40
CA ILE A 295 -18.67 -1.28 2.52
C ILE A 295 -18.06 -1.81 3.83
N CYS A 296 -18.23 -3.10 4.12
CA CYS A 296 -17.71 -3.71 5.34
C CYS A 296 -16.17 -3.61 5.41
N THR A 297 -15.47 -3.91 4.31
CA THR A 297 -14.01 -3.76 4.25
C THR A 297 -13.56 -2.31 4.34
N ALA A 298 -14.31 -1.36 3.79
CA ALA A 298 -14.02 0.07 3.91
C ALA A 298 -14.17 0.57 5.36
N LEU A 299 -15.21 0.12 6.08
CA LEU A 299 -15.40 0.41 7.50
C LEU A 299 -14.33 -0.26 8.38
N MET A 300 -13.88 -1.46 8.03
CA MET A 300 -12.75 -2.11 8.69
C MET A 300 -11.46 -1.29 8.52
N TYR A 301 -11.22 -0.81 7.32
CA TYR A 301 -10.04 0.02 7.04
C TYR A 301 -10.11 1.37 7.75
N PHE A 302 -11.28 2.01 7.80
CA PHE A 302 -11.53 3.19 8.64
C PHE A 302 -11.18 2.93 10.11
N SER A 303 -11.72 1.85 10.67
CA SER A 303 -11.54 1.49 12.08
C SER A 303 -10.07 1.28 12.46
N CYS A 304 -9.33 0.56 11.61
CA CYS A 304 -7.89 0.37 11.81
C CYS A 304 -7.09 1.66 11.64
N ASN A 305 -7.47 2.50 10.68
CA ASN A 305 -6.76 3.74 10.37
C ASN A 305 -6.86 4.79 11.48
N VAL A 306 -7.90 4.78 12.31
CA VAL A 306 -7.96 5.61 13.54
C VAL A 306 -6.71 5.39 14.40
N SER A 307 -6.36 4.13 14.63
CA SER A 307 -5.20 3.74 15.43
C SER A 307 -3.88 3.78 14.67
N PHE A 308 -3.89 3.36 13.41
CA PHE A 308 -2.70 3.32 12.55
C PHE A 308 -2.06 4.69 12.33
N SER A 309 -2.87 5.73 12.23
CA SER A 309 -2.40 7.10 12.04
C SER A 309 -1.97 7.78 13.33
N SER A 310 -2.65 7.49 14.44
CA SER A 310 -2.43 8.16 15.71
C SER A 310 -1.29 7.55 16.51
N LEU A 311 -1.20 6.23 16.56
CA LEU A 311 -0.21 5.55 17.41
C LEU A 311 1.23 5.99 17.13
N PRO A 312 1.74 6.05 15.88
CA PRO A 312 3.11 6.46 15.60
C PRO A 312 3.44 7.89 16.05
N VAL A 313 2.48 8.80 15.90
CA VAL A 313 2.73 10.23 16.17
C VAL A 313 2.50 10.62 17.63
N PHE A 314 1.70 9.84 18.37
CA PHE A 314 1.44 10.10 19.79
C PHE A 314 2.26 9.20 20.72
N LEU A 315 2.80 8.06 20.27
CA LEU A 315 3.53 7.13 21.12
C LEU A 315 4.73 7.77 21.84
N PRO A 316 5.61 8.57 21.19
CA PRO A 316 6.70 9.24 21.90
C PRO A 316 6.19 10.11 23.06
N THR A 317 5.12 10.88 22.84
CA THR A 317 4.48 11.69 23.90
C THR A 317 3.86 10.82 25.00
N ILE A 318 3.19 9.72 24.64
CA ILE A 318 2.60 8.78 25.61
C ILE A 318 3.70 8.16 26.51
N LEU A 319 4.86 7.84 25.95
CA LEU A 319 5.99 7.31 26.71
C LEU A 319 6.62 8.38 27.63
N GLU A 320 6.74 9.62 27.16
CA GLU A 320 7.18 10.74 27.98
C GLU A 320 6.24 10.96 29.18
N GLU A 321 4.94 10.93 28.97
CA GLU A 321 3.90 11.02 30.02
C GLU A 321 3.88 9.79 30.96
N MET A 322 4.44 8.65 30.54
CA MET A 322 4.69 7.51 31.45
C MET A 322 5.88 7.75 32.42
N GLY A 323 6.58 8.88 32.31
CA GLY A 323 7.70 9.27 33.16
C GLY A 323 9.08 8.94 32.57
N PHE A 324 9.18 8.60 31.29
CA PHE A 324 10.48 8.46 30.63
C PHE A 324 10.98 9.83 30.15
N GLU A 325 12.30 10.05 30.22
CA GLU A 325 12.92 11.22 29.60
C GLU A 325 12.68 11.20 28.07
N SER A 326 12.54 12.37 27.43
CA SER A 326 12.24 12.51 26.01
C SER A 326 13.16 11.67 25.10
N ILE A 327 14.47 11.62 25.42
CA ILE A 327 15.44 10.81 24.67
C ILE A 327 15.12 9.31 24.83
N THR A 328 14.89 8.86 26.05
CA THR A 328 14.56 7.45 26.36
C THR A 328 13.21 7.07 25.74
N ALA A 329 12.21 7.94 25.76
CA ALA A 329 10.90 7.72 25.16
C ALA A 329 11.01 7.48 23.65
N GLN A 330 11.86 8.24 22.93
CA GLN A 330 12.13 8.01 21.52
C GLN A 330 12.73 6.62 21.28
N GLY A 331 13.74 6.22 22.03
CA GLY A 331 14.34 4.89 21.93
C GLY A 331 13.38 3.75 22.24
N LEU A 332 12.56 3.90 23.30
CA LEU A 332 11.57 2.91 23.70
C LEU A 332 10.38 2.79 22.76
N SER A 333 10.19 3.70 21.81
CA SER A 333 9.18 3.56 20.77
C SER A 333 9.57 2.50 19.72
N ALA A 334 10.85 2.22 19.52
CA ALA A 334 11.34 1.31 18.47
C ALA A 334 10.98 -0.18 18.69
N PRO A 335 11.18 -0.82 19.87
CA PRO A 335 10.94 -2.24 20.07
C PRO A 335 9.50 -2.71 19.77
N PRO A 336 8.42 -1.99 20.18
CA PRO A 336 7.06 -2.37 19.84
C PRO A 336 6.80 -2.43 18.33
N TYR A 337 7.36 -1.48 17.59
CA TYR A 337 7.19 -1.45 16.12
C TYR A 337 8.04 -2.50 15.41
N PHE A 338 9.21 -2.84 15.94
CA PHE A 338 9.99 -3.96 15.40
C PHE A 338 9.24 -5.28 15.55
N LEU A 339 8.64 -5.54 16.72
CA LEU A 339 7.79 -6.72 16.91
C LEU A 339 6.59 -6.68 15.95
N SER A 340 5.95 -5.54 15.81
CA SER A 340 4.83 -5.35 14.89
C SER A 340 5.21 -5.63 13.43
N PHE A 341 6.42 -5.24 13.00
CA PHE A 341 6.97 -5.57 11.68
C PHE A 341 7.04 -7.09 11.46
N LEU A 342 7.62 -7.82 12.42
CA LEU A 342 7.73 -9.28 12.35
C LEU A 342 6.35 -9.95 12.28
N ILE A 343 5.40 -9.51 13.12
CA ILE A 343 4.04 -10.03 13.15
C ILE A 343 3.30 -9.70 11.84
N THR A 344 3.55 -8.53 11.23
CA THR A 344 2.93 -8.15 9.95
C THR A 344 3.33 -9.13 8.85
N ILE A 345 4.61 -9.46 8.71
CA ILE A 345 5.10 -10.43 7.73
C ILE A 345 4.55 -11.83 8.03
N ALA A 346 4.63 -12.26 9.29
CA ALA A 346 4.16 -13.59 9.70
C ALA A 346 2.66 -13.76 9.46
N SER A 347 1.85 -12.77 9.83
CA SER A 347 0.39 -12.81 9.65
C SER A 347 0.00 -12.79 8.17
N ALA A 348 0.67 -11.99 7.33
CA ALA A 348 0.44 -11.98 5.90
C ALA A 348 0.77 -13.34 5.26
N TYR A 349 1.88 -13.96 5.66
CA TYR A 349 2.27 -15.30 5.19
C TYR A 349 1.27 -16.37 5.63
N ILE A 350 0.86 -16.37 6.90
CA ILE A 350 -0.13 -17.32 7.44
C ILE A 350 -1.48 -17.15 6.73
N ALA A 351 -1.94 -15.92 6.56
CA ALA A 351 -3.21 -15.62 5.90
C ALA A 351 -3.22 -16.06 4.43
N ASP A 352 -2.10 -15.88 3.71
CA ASP A 352 -1.97 -16.35 2.33
C ASP A 352 -1.95 -17.89 2.25
N LYS A 353 -1.18 -18.54 3.12
CA LYS A 353 -1.05 -20.01 3.12
C LYS A 353 -2.35 -20.70 3.53
N THR A 354 -3.07 -20.17 4.51
CA THR A 354 -4.30 -20.76 5.04
C THR A 354 -5.56 -20.31 4.29
N GLN A 355 -5.48 -19.24 3.48
CA GLN A 355 -6.63 -18.57 2.85
C GLN A 355 -7.70 -18.13 3.87
N GLN A 356 -7.31 -17.89 5.14
CA GLN A 356 -8.17 -17.52 6.27
C GLN A 356 -7.87 -16.10 6.76
N ARG A 357 -7.98 -15.10 5.84
CA ARG A 357 -7.67 -13.69 6.17
C ARG A 357 -8.58 -13.12 7.25
N GLY A 358 -9.88 -13.45 7.19
CA GLY A 358 -10.85 -12.96 8.16
C GLY A 358 -10.52 -13.43 9.58
N LEU A 359 -10.12 -14.68 9.77
CA LEU A 359 -9.73 -15.19 11.09
C LEU A 359 -8.47 -14.49 11.61
N THR A 360 -7.48 -14.28 10.74
CA THR A 360 -6.25 -13.55 11.09
C THR A 360 -6.57 -12.13 11.55
N ILE A 361 -7.45 -11.41 10.84
CA ILE A 361 -7.87 -10.05 11.20
C ILE A 361 -8.62 -10.04 12.55
N ILE A 362 -9.49 -11.00 12.80
CA ILE A 362 -10.22 -11.11 14.09
C ILE A 362 -9.23 -11.24 15.26
N ILE A 363 -8.27 -12.16 15.16
CA ILE A 363 -7.27 -12.39 16.21
C ILE A 363 -6.45 -11.11 16.45
N LEU A 364 -5.96 -10.50 15.39
CA LEU A 364 -5.16 -9.27 15.47
C LEU A 364 -5.96 -8.10 16.03
N SER A 365 -7.25 -8.00 15.71
CA SER A 365 -8.15 -6.98 16.24
C SER A 365 -8.35 -7.14 17.75
N ILE A 366 -8.49 -8.36 18.22
CA ILE A 366 -8.60 -8.66 19.67
C ILE A 366 -7.29 -8.29 20.37
N VAL A 367 -6.14 -8.70 19.82
CA VAL A 367 -4.82 -8.38 20.39
C VAL A 367 -4.63 -6.86 20.50
N GLY A 368 -4.91 -6.11 19.41
CA GLY A 368 -4.81 -4.65 19.42
C GLY A 368 -5.79 -3.98 20.39
N GLY A 369 -7.03 -4.47 20.40
CA GLY A 369 -8.07 -3.98 21.32
C GLY A 369 -7.69 -4.17 22.80
N VAL A 370 -7.18 -5.36 23.17
CA VAL A 370 -6.68 -5.63 24.53
C VAL A 370 -5.51 -4.70 24.86
N GLY A 371 -4.57 -4.46 23.93
CA GLY A 371 -3.48 -3.52 24.13
C GLY A 371 -3.97 -2.11 24.48
N TYR A 372 -4.95 -1.59 23.74
CA TYR A 372 -5.55 -0.27 24.03
C TYR A 372 -6.35 -0.25 25.34
N VAL A 373 -7.06 -1.32 25.68
CA VAL A 373 -7.72 -1.44 27.00
C VAL A 373 -6.69 -1.36 28.12
N MET A 374 -5.55 -2.06 28.01
CA MET A 374 -4.47 -1.96 28.99
C MET A 374 -3.94 -0.53 29.11
N LEU A 375 -3.73 0.17 27.99
CA LEU A 375 -3.31 1.57 27.99
C LEU A 375 -4.32 2.51 28.67
N ALA A 376 -5.62 2.25 28.52
CA ALA A 376 -6.69 3.05 29.09
C ALA A 376 -6.93 2.79 30.59
N THR A 377 -6.71 1.55 31.06
CA THR A 377 -7.15 1.13 32.39
C THR A 377 -6.03 0.96 33.40
N THR A 378 -4.77 0.79 32.98
CA THR A 378 -3.65 0.58 33.87
C THR A 378 -2.87 1.88 34.11
N THR A 379 -2.36 2.06 35.33
CA THR A 379 -1.58 3.24 35.72
C THR A 379 -0.08 2.94 35.84
N GLY A 380 0.30 1.67 35.98
CA GLY A 380 1.70 1.25 36.05
C GLY A 380 2.44 1.32 34.74
N THR A 381 3.69 1.80 34.71
CA THR A 381 4.51 1.95 33.50
C THR A 381 4.72 0.62 32.77
N GLY A 382 5.02 -0.48 33.49
CA GLY A 382 5.24 -1.80 32.89
C GLY A 382 4.01 -2.35 32.12
N PRO A 383 2.83 -2.46 32.75
CA PRO A 383 1.61 -2.90 32.05
C PRO A 383 1.21 -1.97 30.89
N ARG A 384 1.36 -0.65 31.04
CA ARG A 384 1.08 0.29 29.93
C ARG A 384 2.04 0.08 28.76
N TYR A 385 3.33 -0.10 29.04
CA TYR A 385 4.31 -0.38 27.99
C TYR A 385 4.04 -1.73 27.29
N ALA A 386 3.64 -2.77 28.04
CA ALA A 386 3.17 -4.02 27.43
C ALA A 386 1.93 -3.81 26.54
N GLY A 387 1.01 -2.93 26.95
CA GLY A 387 -0.14 -2.52 26.15
C GLY A 387 0.26 -1.91 24.81
N VAL A 388 1.35 -1.12 24.75
CA VAL A 388 1.90 -0.58 23.49
C VAL A 388 2.31 -1.70 22.53
N PHE A 389 3.00 -2.74 23.02
CA PHE A 389 3.38 -3.89 22.18
C PHE A 389 2.18 -4.59 21.56
N LEU A 390 1.14 -4.81 22.36
CA LEU A 390 -0.10 -5.46 21.88
C LEU A 390 -0.85 -4.56 20.90
N ALA A 391 -0.97 -3.26 21.18
CA ALA A 391 -1.64 -2.30 20.30
C ALA A 391 -0.96 -2.23 18.92
N ALA A 392 0.37 -2.03 18.89
CA ALA A 392 1.14 -2.00 17.63
C ALA A 392 1.06 -3.33 16.88
N SER A 393 1.18 -4.46 17.59
CA SER A 393 1.12 -5.81 17.01
C SER A 393 -0.27 -6.20 16.50
N GLY A 394 -1.32 -5.50 16.92
CA GLY A 394 -2.68 -5.68 16.39
C GLY A 394 -2.95 -4.81 15.17
N VAL A 395 -2.65 -3.51 15.24
CA VAL A 395 -3.07 -2.49 14.28
C VAL A 395 -2.40 -2.67 12.90
N PHE A 396 -1.07 -2.68 12.85
CA PHE A 396 -0.35 -2.71 11.57
C PHE A 396 -0.57 -3.99 10.78
N PRO A 397 -0.51 -5.19 11.40
CA PRO A 397 -0.81 -6.43 10.70
C PRO A 397 -2.26 -6.52 10.22
N CYS A 398 -3.24 -5.93 10.94
CA CYS A 398 -4.63 -5.86 10.49
C CYS A 398 -4.74 -5.16 9.13
N ILE A 399 -4.16 -3.98 8.98
CA ILE A 399 -4.19 -3.22 7.72
C ILE A 399 -3.56 -4.01 6.58
N ALA A 400 -2.42 -4.67 6.85
CA ALA A 400 -1.73 -5.50 5.87
C ALA A 400 -2.57 -6.68 5.35
N ASN A 401 -3.54 -7.16 6.13
CA ASN A 401 -4.44 -8.23 5.74
C ASN A 401 -5.77 -7.73 5.15
N ILE A 402 -6.28 -6.55 5.53
CA ILE A 402 -7.53 -5.97 5.00
C ILE A 402 -7.39 -5.64 3.51
N LEU A 403 -6.29 -4.98 3.09
CA LEU A 403 -6.09 -4.54 1.72
C LEU A 403 -6.11 -5.70 0.70
N PRO A 404 -5.37 -6.82 0.89
CA PRO A 404 -5.48 -7.96 0.01
C PRO A 404 -6.85 -8.65 0.10
N TRP A 405 -7.53 -8.61 1.25
CA TRP A 405 -8.82 -9.26 1.41
C TRP A 405 -9.91 -8.62 0.54
N VAL A 406 -9.90 -7.28 0.41
CA VAL A 406 -10.83 -6.59 -0.49
C VAL A 406 -10.57 -6.97 -1.95
N THR A 407 -9.31 -7.00 -2.37
CA THR A 407 -8.96 -7.31 -3.78
C THR A 407 -9.24 -8.77 -4.14
N ASN A 408 -9.06 -9.71 -3.21
CA ASN A 408 -9.29 -11.12 -3.43
C ASN A 408 -10.77 -11.47 -3.58
N ASN A 409 -11.67 -10.67 -3.01
CA ASN A 409 -13.10 -10.95 -2.95
C ASN A 409 -13.95 -10.16 -3.96
N GLN A 410 -13.31 -9.49 -4.93
CA GLN A 410 -13.99 -8.83 -6.04
C GLN A 410 -13.73 -9.58 -7.36
N GLY A 411 -14.81 -9.87 -8.09
CA GLY A 411 -14.75 -10.79 -9.23
C GLY A 411 -14.13 -10.21 -10.49
N ASN A 412 -14.32 -8.92 -10.83
CA ASN A 412 -13.77 -8.30 -12.02
C ASN A 412 -12.90 -7.08 -11.69
N ASP A 413 -12.06 -6.66 -12.62
CA ASP A 413 -11.10 -5.56 -12.41
C ASP A 413 -11.79 -4.21 -12.15
N ASP A 414 -12.93 -3.94 -12.78
CA ASP A 414 -13.70 -2.70 -12.57
C ASP A 414 -14.23 -2.65 -11.12
N ARG A 415 -14.77 -3.76 -10.61
CA ARG A 415 -15.24 -3.87 -9.23
C ARG A 415 -14.10 -3.83 -8.22
N ARG A 416 -12.94 -4.44 -8.52
CA ARG A 416 -11.76 -4.35 -7.67
C ARG A 416 -11.27 -2.91 -7.53
N GLY A 417 -11.15 -2.21 -8.66
CA GLY A 417 -10.77 -0.81 -8.68
C GLY A 417 -11.75 0.06 -7.88
N ALA A 418 -13.05 -0.12 -8.09
CA ALA A 418 -14.10 0.61 -7.39
C ALA A 418 -14.11 0.31 -5.88
N ALA A 419 -13.96 -0.96 -5.48
CA ALA A 419 -13.89 -1.34 -4.08
C ALA A 419 -12.65 -0.76 -3.38
N PHE A 420 -11.52 -0.70 -4.09
CA PHE A 420 -10.30 -0.11 -3.57
C PHE A 420 -10.41 1.42 -3.41
N VAL A 421 -11.08 2.11 -4.36
CA VAL A 421 -11.39 3.53 -4.24
C VAL A 421 -12.32 3.79 -3.04
N LEU A 422 -13.39 3.01 -2.90
CA LEU A 422 -14.32 3.12 -1.77
C LEU A 422 -13.61 2.89 -0.43
N LEU A 423 -12.80 1.83 -0.35
CA LEU A 423 -12.00 1.49 0.83
C LEU A 423 -11.08 2.64 1.23
N ASN A 424 -10.36 3.22 0.28
CA ASN A 424 -9.44 4.33 0.58
C ASN A 424 -10.22 5.59 0.94
N PHE A 425 -11.28 5.94 0.23
CA PHE A 425 -12.06 7.14 0.48
C PHE A 425 -12.67 7.14 1.90
N ILE A 426 -13.34 6.06 2.29
CA ILE A 426 -13.90 5.91 3.64
C ILE A 426 -12.78 5.72 4.67
N GLY A 427 -11.82 4.85 4.38
CA GLY A 427 -10.79 4.46 5.32
C GLY A 427 -9.83 5.58 5.70
N GLN A 428 -9.50 6.46 4.77
CA GLN A 428 -8.63 7.61 5.05
C GLN A 428 -9.33 8.73 5.84
N CYS A 429 -10.65 8.64 6.06
CA CYS A 429 -11.33 9.49 7.04
C CYS A 429 -11.04 9.07 8.49
N GLY A 430 -10.60 7.83 8.74
CA GLY A 430 -10.21 7.36 10.08
C GLY A 430 -9.12 8.20 10.76
N PRO A 431 -8.02 8.53 10.06
CA PRO A 431 -6.98 9.44 10.55
C PRO A 431 -7.47 10.79 11.02
N LEU A 432 -8.50 11.37 10.39
CA LEU A 432 -9.08 12.65 10.83
C LEU A 432 -9.65 12.56 12.26
N LEU A 433 -10.24 11.42 12.60
CA LEU A 433 -10.66 11.12 13.96
C LEU A 433 -9.45 10.81 14.83
N GLY A 434 -8.54 9.94 14.39
CA GLY A 434 -7.38 9.50 15.15
C GLY A 434 -6.47 10.63 15.61
N THR A 435 -6.33 11.70 14.82
CA THR A 435 -5.51 12.86 15.17
C THR A 435 -6.16 13.81 16.18
N ARG A 436 -7.44 13.62 16.53
CA ARG A 436 -8.24 14.51 17.38
C ARG A 436 -8.69 13.90 18.72
N ILE A 437 -8.39 12.63 18.96
CA ILE A 437 -8.89 11.92 20.15
C ILE A 437 -7.94 11.95 21.35
N TYR A 438 -6.69 12.40 21.18
CA TYR A 438 -5.67 12.41 22.23
C TYR A 438 -5.58 13.81 22.88
N ASN A 439 -6.60 14.19 23.66
CA ASN A 439 -6.73 15.53 24.26
C ASN A 439 -6.66 15.54 25.79
N ASP A 440 -6.63 14.36 26.44
CA ASP A 440 -6.76 14.19 27.90
C ASP A 440 -5.46 13.63 28.50
N ALA A 441 -4.37 14.42 28.43
CA ALA A 441 -3.11 14.09 29.11
C ALA A 441 -3.32 13.97 30.63
N PRO A 442 -2.51 13.16 31.33
CA PRO A 442 -1.36 12.39 30.84
C PRO A 442 -1.71 10.98 30.39
N PHE A 443 -2.91 10.46 30.68
CA PHE A 443 -3.25 9.06 30.45
C PHE A 443 -3.92 8.82 29.08
N TYR A 444 -4.46 9.85 28.44
CA TYR A 444 -5.20 9.76 27.17
C TYR A 444 -6.29 8.68 27.16
N VAL A 445 -7.00 8.53 28.29
CA VAL A 445 -7.98 7.45 28.52
C VAL A 445 -9.06 7.45 27.44
N LYS A 446 -9.57 8.64 27.05
CA LYS A 446 -10.56 8.79 26.00
C LYS A 446 -10.03 8.30 24.65
N GLY A 447 -8.83 8.74 24.26
CA GLY A 447 -8.19 8.34 23.03
C GLY A 447 -7.95 6.84 22.95
N GLN A 448 -7.37 6.26 24.01
CA GLN A 448 -7.11 4.82 24.11
C GLN A 448 -8.42 4.00 24.07
N SER A 449 -9.46 4.44 24.78
CA SER A 449 -10.77 3.77 24.81
C SER A 449 -11.45 3.80 23.43
N ILE A 450 -11.36 4.90 22.70
CA ILE A 450 -11.89 5.02 21.34
C ILE A 450 -11.13 4.07 20.40
N CYS A 451 -9.79 4.03 20.47
CA CYS A 451 -8.99 3.09 19.66
C CYS A 451 -9.34 1.63 20.00
N ALA A 452 -9.51 1.29 21.29
CA ALA A 452 -9.96 -0.04 21.69
C ALA A 452 -11.32 -0.42 21.08
N ALA A 453 -12.29 0.50 21.17
CA ALA A 453 -13.63 0.30 20.61
C ALA A 453 -13.58 0.07 19.09
N PHE A 454 -12.79 0.84 18.36
CA PHE A 454 -12.63 0.65 16.91
C PHE A 454 -11.91 -0.65 16.57
N MET A 455 -10.91 -1.09 17.34
CA MET A 455 -10.28 -2.39 17.12
C MET A 455 -11.24 -3.55 17.36
N PHE A 456 -12.06 -3.54 18.41
CA PHE A 456 -13.09 -4.56 18.61
C PHE A 456 -14.19 -4.49 17.53
N PHE A 457 -14.61 -3.30 17.13
CA PHE A 457 -15.55 -3.11 16.02
C PHE A 457 -15.00 -3.69 14.71
N ASN A 458 -13.70 -3.48 14.42
CA ASN A 458 -13.03 -4.11 13.30
C ASN A 458 -13.11 -5.65 13.36
N GLY A 459 -12.90 -6.25 14.53
CA GLY A 459 -13.04 -7.69 14.74
C GLY A 459 -14.47 -8.19 14.48
N ILE A 460 -15.49 -7.44 14.92
CA ILE A 460 -16.91 -7.75 14.68
C ILE A 460 -17.23 -7.67 13.17
N LEU A 461 -16.76 -6.62 12.48
CA LEU A 461 -16.93 -6.49 11.04
C LEU A 461 -16.25 -7.63 10.28
N ALA A 462 -15.03 -8.02 10.69
CA ALA A 462 -14.31 -9.14 10.09
C ALA A 462 -15.05 -10.46 10.29
N LEU A 463 -15.61 -10.70 11.47
CA LEU A 463 -16.45 -11.89 11.74
C LEU A 463 -17.72 -11.89 10.88
N SER A 464 -18.40 -10.75 10.78
CA SER A 464 -19.62 -10.58 9.98
C SER A 464 -19.35 -10.81 8.50
N LEU A 465 -18.27 -10.21 7.96
CA LEU A 465 -17.88 -10.42 6.57
C LEU A 465 -17.48 -11.87 6.30
N ARG A 466 -16.69 -12.48 7.17
CA ARG A 466 -16.29 -13.88 7.05
C ARG A 466 -17.50 -14.82 7.03
N THR A 467 -18.49 -14.61 7.90
CA THR A 467 -19.72 -15.43 7.92
C THR A 467 -20.56 -15.23 6.66
N LEU A 468 -20.66 -14.00 6.14
CA LEU A 468 -21.31 -13.68 4.87
C LEU A 468 -20.62 -14.41 3.71
N LEU A 469 -19.29 -14.33 3.61
CA LEU A 469 -18.52 -14.99 2.55
C LEU A 469 -18.61 -16.51 2.64
N ALA A 470 -18.61 -17.08 3.84
CA ALA A 470 -18.80 -18.50 4.05
C ALA A 470 -20.21 -18.96 3.61
N TYR A 471 -21.23 -18.15 3.88
CA TYR A 471 -22.59 -18.40 3.40
C TYR A 471 -22.67 -18.36 1.87
N GLU A 472 -22.08 -17.33 1.25
CA GLU A 472 -22.00 -17.21 -0.22
C GLU A 472 -21.25 -18.38 -0.85
N ASN A 473 -20.13 -18.83 -0.26
CA ASN A 473 -19.38 -19.99 -0.74
C ASN A 473 -20.24 -21.28 -0.68
N ARG A 474 -20.97 -21.50 0.42
CA ARG A 474 -21.90 -22.65 0.52
C ARG A 474 -23.01 -22.61 -0.53
N LYS A 475 -23.47 -21.40 -0.91
CA LYS A 475 -24.44 -21.23 -1.98
C LYS A 475 -23.85 -21.60 -3.35
N LEU A 476 -22.61 -21.17 -3.62
CA LEU A 476 -21.87 -21.53 -4.82
C LEU A 476 -21.58 -23.03 -4.89
N ASP A 477 -21.22 -23.67 -3.76
CA ASP A 477 -21.00 -25.12 -3.70
C ASP A 477 -22.28 -25.91 -4.00
N LYS A 478 -23.45 -25.43 -3.54
CA LYS A 478 -24.75 -26.05 -3.88
C LYS A 478 -25.11 -25.87 -5.35
N GLN A 479 -24.74 -24.75 -5.97
CA GLN A 479 -25.09 -24.43 -7.34
C GLN A 479 -24.18 -25.13 -8.37
N TYR A 480 -22.87 -25.17 -8.09
CA TYR A 480 -21.84 -25.61 -9.05
C TYR A 480 -21.11 -26.89 -8.64
N GLY A 481 -21.30 -27.36 -7.40
CA GLY A 481 -20.49 -28.42 -6.79
C GLY A 481 -19.24 -27.87 -6.09
N THR A 482 -18.57 -28.70 -5.30
CA THR A 482 -17.32 -28.34 -4.63
C THR A 482 -16.17 -28.17 -5.60
N ILE A 483 -15.13 -27.43 -5.22
CA ILE A 483 -13.93 -27.26 -6.06
C ILE A 483 -13.28 -28.61 -6.41
N GLU A 484 -13.29 -29.57 -5.48
CA GLU A 484 -12.74 -30.90 -5.71
C GLU A 484 -13.56 -31.69 -6.72
N GLU A 485 -14.88 -31.66 -6.63
CA GLU A 485 -15.78 -32.27 -7.61
C GLU A 485 -15.60 -31.67 -9.01
N GLN A 486 -15.42 -30.34 -9.08
CA GLN A 486 -15.18 -29.69 -10.37
C GLN A 486 -13.82 -30.03 -10.96
N LYS A 487 -12.74 -30.06 -10.14
CA LYS A 487 -11.43 -30.53 -10.59
C LYS A 487 -11.47 -31.96 -11.09
N ASN A 488 -12.21 -32.86 -10.40
CA ASN A 488 -12.37 -34.23 -10.81
C ASN A 488 -13.18 -34.35 -12.13
N ARG A 489 -14.21 -33.50 -12.32
CA ARG A 489 -14.95 -33.42 -13.60
C ARG A 489 -14.05 -32.97 -14.74
N ILE A 490 -13.22 -31.95 -14.53
CA ILE A 490 -12.27 -31.48 -15.54
C ILE A 490 -11.26 -32.56 -15.86
N ALA A 491 -10.68 -33.22 -14.86
CA ALA A 491 -9.72 -34.32 -15.05
C ALA A 491 -10.33 -35.52 -15.79
N SER A 492 -11.61 -35.82 -15.56
CA SER A 492 -12.33 -36.88 -16.28
C SER A 492 -12.75 -36.50 -17.70
N THR A 493 -12.78 -35.20 -18.04
CA THR A 493 -13.22 -34.64 -19.33
C THR A 493 -12.03 -34.18 -20.18
N GLU A 494 -10.79 -34.50 -19.81
CA GLU A 494 -9.55 -34.07 -20.52
C GLU A 494 -9.44 -34.50 -22.00
N GLY A 495 -10.51 -35.05 -22.57
CA GLY A 495 -10.66 -35.27 -24.02
C GLY A 495 -11.47 -34.21 -24.78
N SER A 496 -12.13 -33.26 -24.11
CA SER A 496 -12.91 -32.21 -24.79
C SER A 496 -12.28 -30.83 -24.62
N LYS A 497 -11.93 -30.21 -25.76
CA LYS A 497 -11.25 -28.90 -25.87
C LYS A 497 -12.03 -27.74 -25.23
N GLU A 498 -13.33 -27.87 -25.00
CA GLU A 498 -14.21 -26.84 -24.42
C GLU A 498 -14.09 -26.73 -22.90
N ALA A 499 -13.88 -27.84 -22.18
CA ALA A 499 -13.77 -27.83 -20.72
C ALA A 499 -12.51 -27.09 -20.20
N GLY A 500 -11.42 -27.06 -20.97
CA GLY A 500 -10.17 -26.35 -20.60
C GLY A 500 -10.28 -24.83 -20.67
N ILE A 501 -11.11 -24.30 -21.58
CA ILE A 501 -11.33 -22.85 -21.75
C ILE A 501 -12.28 -22.34 -20.68
N GLU A 502 -13.35 -23.07 -20.36
CA GLU A 502 -14.28 -22.70 -19.28
C GLU A 502 -13.65 -22.75 -17.89
N ALA A 503 -12.77 -23.71 -17.64
CA ALA A 503 -12.08 -23.84 -16.35
C ALA A 503 -11.11 -22.67 -16.07
N ASN A 504 -10.46 -22.11 -17.08
CA ASN A 504 -9.53 -21.00 -16.93
C ASN A 504 -10.22 -19.62 -16.91
N THR A 505 -11.35 -19.43 -17.57
CA THR A 505 -12.11 -18.17 -17.58
C THR A 505 -13.00 -18.00 -16.35
N GLY A 506 -13.33 -19.08 -15.64
CA GLY A 506 -14.27 -19.06 -14.51
C GLY A 506 -13.71 -18.52 -13.20
N VAL A 507 -12.39 -18.45 -13.02
CA VAL A 507 -11.78 -18.09 -11.71
C VAL A 507 -11.87 -16.59 -11.41
N GLU A 508 -11.88 -15.72 -12.42
CA GLU A 508 -11.83 -14.28 -12.21
C GLU A 508 -13.19 -13.57 -12.30
N ASN A 509 -14.17 -14.13 -13.00
CA ASN A 509 -15.45 -13.50 -13.31
C ASN A 509 -16.65 -14.14 -12.59
N PHE A 510 -16.53 -14.54 -11.31
CA PHE A 510 -17.57 -15.26 -10.58
C PHE A 510 -18.07 -16.55 -11.28
N GLY A 511 -17.17 -17.21 -12.01
CA GLY A 511 -17.45 -18.47 -12.68
C GLY A 511 -17.58 -19.67 -11.72
N PRO A 512 -17.82 -20.89 -12.24
CA PRO A 512 -18.06 -22.09 -11.43
C PRO A 512 -16.95 -22.42 -10.44
N MET A 513 -15.69 -22.08 -10.77
CA MET A 513 -14.51 -22.31 -9.94
C MET A 513 -14.23 -21.18 -8.92
N TYR A 514 -15.00 -20.08 -8.96
CA TYR A 514 -14.77 -18.95 -8.07
C TYR A 514 -15.24 -19.29 -6.65
N ARG A 515 -14.38 -19.00 -5.66
CA ARG A 515 -14.74 -18.98 -4.23
C ARG A 515 -14.14 -17.77 -3.56
N TYR A 516 -14.87 -17.24 -2.60
CA TYR A 516 -14.40 -16.15 -1.76
C TYR A 516 -13.33 -16.64 -0.79
N VAL A 517 -12.31 -15.81 -0.55
CA VAL A 517 -11.29 -16.02 0.48
C VAL A 517 -11.89 -15.62 1.84
N LEU A 518 -11.87 -16.53 2.81
CA LEU A 518 -12.51 -16.35 4.12
C LEU A 518 -11.65 -15.60 5.13
#